data_2f1a06e88b2864d66de6c76f55a50d36
#
_entry.id   2f1a06e88b2864d66de6c76f55a50d36
#
_cell.length_a   1.000
_cell.length_b   1.000
_cell.length_c   1.000
_cell.angle_alpha   90.00
_cell.angle_beta   90.00
_cell.angle_gamma   90.00
#
_symmetry.space_group_name_H-M   'P 1'
#
loop_
_entity.id
_entity.type
_entity.pdbx_description
1 polymer ?
#
loop_
_entity_poly.entity_id
_entity_poly.type
_entity_poly.pdbx_seq_one_letter_code
_entity_poly.pdbx_strand_id
1 'polypeptide(L)'
;MKEVKTKSGTKSKARSTRKSIEGLSPYSKPALRSEAFARALTDAKSCVDDRERLEALFNEAASKAAVVPKDSFKEYWPYLQTMLRLVRAHHREEYNQAAHDSLLWIVAALNYLVDPFDLIPDKTPFLGFIDDANVVELVMDKTRRTLDDFMTWETKSAVSAVSSRDVV
;
A
#
# COMPACT_ATOMS: atom_id res chain seq x y z
N MET A 1 -33.56 49.54 -16.20
CA MET A 1 -33.59 48.09 -16.16
C MET A 1 -32.20 47.60 -15.86
N LYS A 2 -31.97 46.96 -14.72
CA LYS A 2 -30.65 46.53 -14.23
C LYS A 2 -30.48 45.04 -14.48
N GLU A 3 -29.45 44.67 -15.21
CA GLU A 3 -29.04 43.28 -15.39
C GLU A 3 -28.40 42.73 -14.12
N VAL A 4 -28.84 41.54 -13.70
CA VAL A 4 -28.26 40.77 -12.61
C VAL A 4 -27.35 39.69 -13.19
N LYS A 5 -26.04 39.78 -12.94
CA LYS A 5 -25.05 38.74 -13.26
C LYS A 5 -24.99 37.76 -12.10
N THR A 6 -25.45 36.55 -12.33
CA THR A 6 -25.15 35.38 -11.48
C THR A 6 -23.79 34.81 -11.80
N LYS A 7 -22.86 34.88 -10.84
CA LYS A 7 -21.61 34.07 -10.86
C LYS A 7 -21.83 32.83 -10.02
N SER A 8 -21.93 31.69 -10.67
CA SER A 8 -21.94 30.39 -10.06
C SER A 8 -20.50 29.91 -9.79
N GLY A 9 -20.19 29.56 -8.55
CA GLY A 9 -18.87 29.19 -8.12
C GLY A 9 -18.56 27.71 -8.36
N THR A 10 -17.45 27.47 -9.02
CA THR A 10 -16.84 26.13 -9.12
C THR A 10 -15.37 26.23 -8.70
N LYS A 11 -15.10 26.37 -7.38
CA LYS A 11 -13.72 26.45 -6.86
C LYS A 11 -13.43 25.60 -5.63
N SER A 12 -14.25 24.59 -5.32
CA SER A 12 -14.11 23.83 -4.05
C SER A 12 -13.37 22.48 -4.18
N LYS A 13 -13.33 21.86 -5.35
CA LYS A 13 -12.74 20.49 -5.51
C LYS A 13 -11.23 20.44 -5.74
N ALA A 14 -10.62 21.50 -6.26
CA ALA A 14 -9.18 21.51 -6.57
C ALA A 14 -8.27 21.75 -5.35
N ARG A 15 -8.82 22.26 -4.23
CA ARG A 15 -8.04 22.63 -3.05
C ARG A 15 -7.75 21.46 -2.09
N SER A 16 -8.60 20.44 -2.09
CA SER A 16 -8.44 19.25 -1.22
C SER A 16 -7.34 18.31 -1.74
N THR A 17 -7.25 18.14 -3.06
CA THR A 17 -6.24 17.26 -3.69
C THR A 17 -4.83 17.82 -3.59
N ARG A 18 -4.67 19.15 -3.59
CA ARG A 18 -3.36 19.79 -3.49
C ARG A 18 -2.70 19.62 -2.11
N LYS A 19 -3.49 19.63 -1.03
CA LYS A 19 -2.96 19.55 0.35
C LYS A 19 -2.43 18.16 0.71
N SER A 20 -2.93 17.11 0.04
CA SER A 20 -2.49 15.73 0.26
C SER A 20 -1.15 15.38 -0.44
N ILE A 21 -0.69 16.24 -1.35
CA ILE A 21 0.51 16.01 -2.17
C ILE A 21 1.74 16.75 -1.60
N GLU A 22 1.54 17.77 -0.79
CA GLU A 22 2.63 18.63 -0.28
C GLU A 22 3.51 17.98 0.79
N GLY A 23 3.11 16.85 1.37
CA GLY A 23 3.87 16.10 2.38
C GLY A 23 4.60 14.87 1.86
N LEU A 24 4.49 14.53 0.56
CA LEU A 24 5.09 13.34 0.00
C LEU A 24 6.52 13.60 -0.51
N SER A 25 7.40 12.60 -0.35
CA SER A 25 8.74 12.61 -0.92
C SER A 25 8.70 12.98 -2.42
N PRO A 26 9.70 13.74 -2.93
CA PRO A 26 9.79 14.05 -4.35
C PRO A 26 9.78 12.83 -5.27
N TYR A 27 10.20 11.67 -4.76
CA TYR A 27 10.29 10.41 -5.50
C TYR A 27 8.95 9.67 -5.59
N SER A 28 8.02 9.88 -4.66
CA SER A 28 6.69 9.25 -4.67
C SER A 28 5.69 9.91 -5.64
N LYS A 29 5.97 11.12 -6.12
CA LYS A 29 5.09 11.85 -7.08
C LYS A 29 4.95 11.20 -8.46
N PRO A 30 6.00 10.61 -9.06
CA PRO A 30 5.86 9.87 -10.31
C PRO A 30 4.98 8.62 -10.19
N ALA A 31 5.12 7.85 -9.11
CA ALA A 31 4.33 6.65 -8.86
C ALA A 31 2.83 6.94 -8.80
N LEU A 32 2.41 8.03 -8.13
CA LEU A 32 1.01 8.46 -8.07
C LEU A 32 0.41 8.83 -9.44
N ARG A 33 1.24 9.18 -10.41
CA ARG A 33 0.82 9.59 -11.75
C ARG A 33 0.90 8.46 -12.76
N SER A 34 1.44 7.30 -12.37
CA SER A 34 1.54 6.17 -13.28
C SER A 34 0.16 5.54 -13.52
N GLU A 35 -0.13 5.21 -14.78
CA GLU A 35 -1.32 4.47 -15.14
C GLU A 35 -1.34 3.07 -14.51
N ALA A 36 -0.16 2.46 -14.34
CA ALA A 36 -0.01 1.17 -13.69
C ALA A 36 -0.47 1.22 -12.23
N PHE A 37 -0.06 2.24 -11.46
CA PHE A 37 -0.52 2.39 -10.08
C PHE A 37 -2.02 2.73 -10.00
N ALA A 38 -2.56 3.50 -10.94
CA ALA A 38 -3.99 3.78 -11.02
C ALA A 38 -4.81 2.49 -11.28
N ARG A 39 -4.30 1.58 -12.14
CA ARG A 39 -4.89 0.23 -12.33
C ARG A 39 -4.80 -0.59 -11.04
N ALA A 40 -3.62 -0.67 -10.43
CA ALA A 40 -3.43 -1.40 -9.19
C ALA A 40 -4.39 -0.94 -8.07
N LEU A 41 -4.64 0.37 -7.97
CA LEU A 41 -5.59 0.94 -7.01
C LEU A 41 -7.05 0.59 -7.36
N THR A 42 -7.38 0.51 -8.64
CA THR A 42 -8.72 0.09 -9.10
C THR A 42 -8.94 -1.38 -8.80
N ASP A 43 -7.95 -2.23 -9.07
CA ASP A 43 -8.01 -3.66 -8.80
C ASP A 43 -8.05 -3.96 -7.30
N ALA A 44 -7.38 -3.16 -6.48
CA ALA A 44 -7.41 -3.27 -5.03
C ALA A 44 -8.84 -3.17 -4.47
N LYS A 45 -9.70 -2.32 -5.04
CA LYS A 45 -11.09 -2.16 -4.60
C LYS A 45 -11.91 -3.44 -4.76
N SER A 46 -11.61 -4.23 -5.79
CA SER A 46 -12.28 -5.50 -6.02
C SER A 46 -11.61 -6.68 -5.32
N CYS A 47 -10.35 -6.52 -4.92
CA CYS A 47 -9.55 -7.54 -4.27
C CYS A 47 -9.72 -7.53 -2.75
N VAL A 48 -9.85 -6.35 -2.13
CA VAL A 48 -9.85 -6.20 -0.67
C VAL A 48 -11.01 -6.91 0.02
N ASP A 49 -12.17 -6.99 -0.64
CA ASP A 49 -13.37 -7.64 -0.14
C ASP A 49 -13.55 -9.09 -0.66
N ASP A 50 -12.65 -9.56 -1.53
CA ASP A 50 -12.66 -10.89 -2.11
C ASP A 50 -11.55 -11.74 -1.47
N ARG A 51 -11.96 -12.70 -0.64
CA ARG A 51 -11.04 -13.52 0.15
C ARG A 51 -10.10 -14.39 -0.70
N GLU A 52 -10.60 -14.96 -1.79
CA GLU A 52 -9.79 -15.82 -2.67
C GLU A 52 -8.77 -14.99 -3.45
N ARG A 53 -9.18 -13.83 -3.95
CA ARG A 53 -8.30 -12.91 -4.66
C ARG A 53 -7.22 -12.34 -3.73
N LEU A 54 -7.58 -12.01 -2.49
CA LEU A 54 -6.64 -11.49 -1.50
C LEU A 54 -5.59 -12.53 -1.12
N GLU A 55 -5.98 -13.80 -1.00
CA GLU A 55 -5.05 -14.91 -0.75
C GLU A 55 -4.12 -15.14 -1.95
N ALA A 56 -4.66 -15.16 -3.16
CA ALA A 56 -3.87 -15.30 -4.39
C ALA A 56 -2.83 -14.17 -4.52
N LEU A 57 -3.26 -12.92 -4.33
CA LEU A 57 -2.39 -11.74 -4.33
C LEU A 57 -1.29 -11.85 -3.28
N PHE A 58 -1.62 -12.23 -2.06
CA PHE A 58 -0.62 -12.41 -1.00
C PHE A 58 0.44 -13.43 -1.39
N ASN A 59 0.03 -14.59 -1.91
CA ASN A 59 0.95 -15.67 -2.30
C ASN A 59 1.87 -15.24 -3.44
N GLU A 60 1.36 -14.53 -4.42
CA GLU A 60 2.12 -14.02 -5.56
C GLU A 60 3.10 -12.92 -5.13
N ALA A 61 2.63 -11.95 -4.34
CA ALA A 61 3.48 -10.87 -3.81
C ALA A 61 4.58 -11.39 -2.88
N ALA A 62 4.27 -12.38 -2.03
CA ALA A 62 5.26 -13.02 -1.17
C ALA A 62 6.32 -13.78 -1.98
N SER A 63 5.92 -14.46 -3.05
CA SER A 63 6.84 -15.15 -3.96
C SER A 63 7.76 -14.17 -4.70
N LYS A 64 7.22 -13.07 -5.20
CA LYS A 64 8.00 -12.01 -5.84
C LYS A 64 8.94 -11.34 -4.83
N ALA A 65 8.48 -11.01 -3.65
CA ALA A 65 9.32 -10.43 -2.60
C ALA A 65 10.48 -11.35 -2.18
N ALA A 66 10.32 -12.67 -2.24
CA ALA A 66 11.38 -13.61 -1.87
C ALA A 66 12.59 -13.56 -2.82
N VAL A 67 12.41 -13.16 -4.08
CA VAL A 67 13.45 -13.13 -5.13
C VAL A 67 13.99 -11.73 -5.41
N VAL A 68 13.29 -10.69 -4.92
CA VAL A 68 13.71 -9.30 -5.12
C VAL A 68 14.97 -8.99 -4.30
N PRO A 69 15.99 -8.30 -4.87
CA PRO A 69 17.13 -7.82 -4.10
C PRO A 69 16.72 -6.84 -3.00
N LYS A 70 16.97 -7.21 -1.74
CA LYS A 70 16.60 -6.37 -0.58
C LYS A 70 17.20 -4.97 -0.64
N ASP A 71 18.40 -4.85 -1.18
CA ASP A 71 19.11 -3.58 -1.32
C ASP A 71 18.40 -2.58 -2.23
N SER A 72 17.53 -3.05 -3.14
CA SER A 72 16.70 -2.19 -3.99
C SER A 72 15.63 -1.44 -3.20
N PHE A 73 15.14 -2.04 -2.12
CA PHE A 73 14.14 -1.44 -1.23
C PHE A 73 14.75 -0.68 -0.06
N LYS A 74 16.04 -0.90 0.26
CA LYS A 74 16.75 -0.23 1.35
C LYS A 74 15.93 -0.24 2.66
N GLU A 75 15.66 0.95 3.19
CA GLU A 75 14.88 1.18 4.41
C GLU A 75 13.38 0.82 4.27
N TYR A 76 12.85 0.69 3.06
CA TYR A 76 11.43 0.34 2.82
C TYR A 76 11.18 -1.16 2.86
N TRP A 77 12.20 -2.01 2.84
CA TRP A 77 12.07 -3.46 2.90
C TRP A 77 11.27 -3.95 4.12
N PRO A 78 11.52 -3.48 5.36
CA PRO A 78 10.72 -3.89 6.51
C PRO A 78 9.24 -3.54 6.37
N TYR A 79 8.92 -2.42 5.71
CA TYR A 79 7.53 -2.00 5.48
C TYR A 79 6.83 -2.87 4.46
N LEU A 80 7.49 -3.26 3.36
CA LEU A 80 6.94 -4.23 2.42
C LEU A 80 6.60 -5.55 3.14
N GLN A 81 7.50 -6.04 3.97
CA GLN A 81 7.25 -7.24 4.76
C GLN A 81 6.09 -7.06 5.76
N THR A 82 5.96 -5.88 6.36
CA THR A 82 4.85 -5.57 7.25
C THR A 82 3.53 -5.53 6.50
N MET A 83 3.49 -4.93 5.29
CA MET A 83 2.31 -4.92 4.42
C MET A 83 1.85 -6.35 4.08
N LEU A 84 2.79 -7.22 3.71
CA LEU A 84 2.49 -8.64 3.43
C LEU A 84 1.89 -9.34 4.66
N ARG A 85 2.50 -9.16 5.84
CA ARG A 85 2.00 -9.79 7.08
C ARG A 85 0.64 -9.25 7.49
N LEU A 86 0.41 -7.93 7.31
CA LEU A 86 -0.89 -7.31 7.61
C LEU A 86 -2.00 -7.88 6.72
N VAL A 87 -1.77 -7.98 5.40
CA VAL A 87 -2.75 -8.56 4.47
C VAL A 87 -3.03 -10.02 4.82
N ARG A 88 -2.00 -10.79 5.18
CA ARG A 88 -2.16 -12.18 5.63
C ARG A 88 -2.99 -12.28 6.93
N ALA A 89 -2.69 -11.45 7.91
CA ALA A 89 -3.41 -11.43 9.19
C ALA A 89 -4.88 -10.99 9.00
N HIS A 90 -5.11 -10.02 8.11
CA HIS A 90 -6.46 -9.59 7.74
C HIS A 90 -7.23 -10.70 7.02
N HIS A 91 -6.62 -11.36 6.03
CA HIS A 91 -7.23 -12.51 5.33
C HIS A 91 -7.61 -13.64 6.29
N ARG A 92 -6.80 -13.88 7.34
CA ARG A 92 -7.08 -14.90 8.37
C ARG A 92 -8.03 -14.46 9.47
N GLU A 93 -8.54 -13.23 9.39
CA GLU A 93 -9.39 -12.63 10.43
C GLU A 93 -8.68 -12.47 11.79
N GLU A 94 -7.33 -12.57 11.82
CA GLU A 94 -6.52 -12.40 13.02
C GLU A 94 -6.39 -10.91 13.40
N TYR A 95 -6.43 -10.01 12.40
CA TYR A 95 -6.31 -8.56 12.58
C TYR A 95 -7.32 -7.81 11.71
N ASN A 96 -8.35 -7.22 12.34
CA ASN A 96 -9.45 -6.51 11.68
C ASN A 96 -9.50 -5.00 12.03
N GLN A 97 -8.40 -4.46 12.60
CA GLN A 97 -8.34 -3.05 13.04
C GLN A 97 -7.79 -2.11 11.97
N ALA A 98 -7.33 -2.62 10.84
CA ALA A 98 -6.85 -1.79 9.75
C ALA A 98 -8.00 -0.95 9.16
N ALA A 99 -7.77 0.36 9.02
CA ALA A 99 -8.70 1.22 8.32
C ALA A 99 -8.84 0.76 6.86
N HIS A 100 -10.07 0.68 6.35
CA HIS A 100 -10.36 0.19 5.00
C HIS A 100 -9.55 0.92 3.92
N ASP A 101 -9.45 2.26 4.02
CA ASP A 101 -8.64 3.06 3.09
C ASP A 101 -7.16 2.69 3.14
N SER A 102 -6.62 2.42 4.33
CA SER A 102 -5.22 1.97 4.47
C SER A 102 -5.03 0.59 3.85
N LEU A 103 -5.97 -0.32 4.05
CA LEU A 103 -5.93 -1.66 3.46
C LEU A 103 -5.99 -1.58 1.93
N LEU A 104 -6.83 -0.72 1.35
CA LEU A 104 -6.87 -0.45 -0.09
C LEU A 104 -5.51 0.01 -0.65
N TRP A 105 -4.82 0.93 0.04
CA TRP A 105 -3.51 1.40 -0.37
C TRP A 105 -2.46 0.29 -0.31
N ILE A 106 -2.48 -0.51 0.75
CA ILE A 106 -1.55 -1.64 0.93
C ILE A 106 -1.79 -2.70 -0.14
N VAL A 107 -3.04 -3.09 -0.40
CA VAL A 107 -3.40 -4.04 -1.46
C VAL A 107 -3.01 -3.50 -2.84
N ALA A 108 -3.17 -2.19 -3.09
CA ALA A 108 -2.72 -1.56 -4.34
C ALA A 108 -1.19 -1.64 -4.51
N ALA A 109 -0.40 -1.46 -3.45
CA ALA A 109 1.05 -1.63 -3.51
C ALA A 109 1.44 -3.08 -3.87
N LEU A 110 0.75 -4.07 -3.29
CA LEU A 110 1.00 -5.47 -3.61
C LEU A 110 0.54 -5.84 -5.02
N ASN A 111 -0.60 -5.32 -5.51
CA ASN A 111 -1.03 -5.48 -6.90
C ASN A 111 0.00 -4.88 -7.86
N TYR A 112 0.54 -3.69 -7.55
CA TYR A 112 1.58 -3.07 -8.35
C TYR A 112 2.84 -3.95 -8.39
N LEU A 113 3.25 -4.47 -7.23
CA LEU A 113 4.43 -5.35 -7.12
C LEU A 113 4.31 -6.59 -8.00
N VAL A 114 3.13 -7.19 -8.14
CA VAL A 114 2.91 -8.41 -8.93
C VAL A 114 2.52 -8.13 -10.39
N ASP A 115 2.23 -6.89 -10.76
CA ASP A 115 1.81 -6.53 -12.13
C ASP A 115 2.94 -6.88 -13.13
N PRO A 116 2.68 -7.78 -14.09
CA PRO A 116 3.67 -8.14 -15.10
C PRO A 116 3.91 -7.04 -16.15
N PHE A 117 3.05 -6.00 -16.15
CA PHE A 117 3.14 -4.85 -17.06
C PHE A 117 3.81 -3.64 -16.43
N ASP A 118 4.78 -3.86 -15.54
CA ASP A 118 5.62 -2.80 -15.01
C ASP A 118 6.14 -1.89 -16.14
N LEU A 119 6.13 -0.57 -15.89
CA LEU A 119 6.59 0.45 -16.84
C LEU A 119 8.02 0.20 -17.35
N ILE A 120 8.78 -0.61 -16.64
CA ILE A 120 10.13 -1.02 -17.00
C ILE A 120 10.17 -2.55 -17.01
N PRO A 121 10.33 -3.20 -18.18
CA PRO A 121 10.42 -4.66 -18.26
C PRO A 121 11.51 -5.20 -17.31
N ASP A 122 11.21 -6.30 -16.61
CA ASP A 122 12.15 -7.07 -15.74
C ASP A 122 13.50 -7.42 -16.40
N LYS A 123 13.61 -7.18 -17.71
CA LYS A 123 14.85 -7.35 -18.50
C LYS A 123 15.95 -6.31 -18.19
N THR A 124 15.59 -5.24 -17.47
CA THR A 124 16.54 -4.31 -16.87
C THR A 124 16.49 -4.48 -15.34
N PRO A 125 17.26 -5.41 -14.77
CA PRO A 125 17.05 -5.92 -13.43
C PRO A 125 17.20 -4.89 -12.28
N PHE A 126 17.65 -3.68 -12.56
CA PHE A 126 17.81 -2.63 -11.55
C PHE A 126 16.70 -1.56 -11.56
N LEU A 127 16.06 -1.31 -12.69
CA LEU A 127 15.12 -0.19 -12.82
C LEU A 127 13.68 -0.55 -12.40
N GLY A 128 13.22 -1.78 -12.64
CA GLY A 128 11.89 -2.23 -12.21
C GLY A 128 11.72 -2.20 -10.69
N PHE A 129 12.74 -2.62 -9.93
CA PHE A 129 12.71 -2.62 -8.47
C PHE A 129 12.76 -1.22 -7.83
N ILE A 130 13.25 -0.20 -8.54
CA ILE A 130 13.24 1.19 -8.06
C ILE A 130 11.81 1.73 -8.04
N ASP A 131 11.00 1.42 -9.05
CA ASP A 131 9.60 1.84 -9.10
C ASP A 131 8.78 1.12 -8.03
N ASP A 132 9.01 -0.17 -7.80
CA ASP A 132 8.40 -0.93 -6.72
C ASP A 132 8.73 -0.32 -5.35
N ALA A 133 9.99 0.05 -5.11
CA ALA A 133 10.43 0.70 -3.87
C ALA A 133 9.76 2.07 -3.68
N ASN A 134 9.61 2.86 -4.74
CA ASN A 134 8.93 4.16 -4.69
C ASN A 134 7.43 4.01 -4.37
N VAL A 135 6.79 2.96 -4.86
CA VAL A 135 5.38 2.66 -4.52
C VAL A 135 5.26 2.24 -3.05
N VAL A 136 6.17 1.39 -2.56
CA VAL A 136 6.18 0.99 -1.14
C VAL A 136 6.42 2.20 -0.23
N GLU A 137 7.35 3.11 -0.57
CA GLU A 137 7.56 4.38 0.14
C GLU A 137 6.29 5.21 0.20
N LEU A 138 5.65 5.43 -0.95
CA LEU A 138 4.41 6.19 -1.05
C LEU A 138 3.31 5.61 -0.15
N VAL A 139 3.13 4.31 -0.20
CA VAL A 139 2.06 3.63 0.55
C VAL A 139 2.40 3.60 2.04
N MET A 140 3.66 3.37 2.40
CA MET A 140 4.13 3.50 3.78
C MET A 140 3.79 4.88 4.36
N ASP A 141 4.12 5.96 3.65
CA ASP A 141 3.83 7.32 4.12
C ASP A 141 2.32 7.55 4.34
N LYS A 142 1.48 7.01 3.46
CA LYS A 142 0.03 7.14 3.58
C LYS A 142 -0.59 6.26 4.67
N THR A 143 0.01 5.12 4.95
CA THR A 143 -0.55 4.09 5.85
C THR A 143 0.28 3.89 7.11
N ARG A 144 1.25 4.76 7.37
CA ARG A 144 2.22 4.63 8.48
C ARG A 144 1.55 4.29 9.79
N ARG A 145 0.53 5.03 10.19
CA ARG A 145 -0.20 4.77 11.43
C ARG A 145 -0.76 3.34 11.49
N THR A 146 -1.40 2.88 10.42
CA THR A 146 -1.95 1.53 10.35
C THR A 146 -0.86 0.47 10.44
N LEU A 147 0.30 0.70 9.81
CA LEU A 147 1.44 -0.22 9.89
C LEU A 147 2.06 -0.24 11.30
N ASP A 148 2.20 0.91 11.95
CA ASP A 148 2.72 1.03 13.32
C ASP A 148 1.77 0.36 14.34
N ASP A 149 0.46 0.55 14.19
CA ASP A 149 -0.56 -0.09 15.02
C ASP A 149 -0.53 -1.61 14.84
N PHE A 150 -0.37 -2.10 13.61
CA PHE A 150 -0.24 -3.52 13.31
C PHE A 150 1.04 -4.13 13.91
N MET A 151 2.20 -3.50 13.76
CA MET A 151 3.45 -3.96 14.37
C MET A 151 3.36 -4.02 15.90
N THR A 152 2.65 -3.06 16.50
CA THR A 152 2.38 -3.06 17.94
C THR A 152 1.51 -4.25 18.33
N TRP A 153 0.47 -4.55 17.55
CA TRP A 153 -0.39 -5.70 17.77
C TRP A 153 0.37 -7.03 17.62
N GLU A 154 1.21 -7.18 16.58
CA GLU A 154 2.05 -8.36 16.38
C GLU A 154 2.92 -8.62 17.61
N THR A 155 3.58 -7.57 18.12
CA THR A 155 4.47 -7.67 19.28
C THR A 155 3.70 -8.13 20.53
N LYS A 156 2.54 -7.54 20.80
CA LYS A 156 1.70 -7.91 21.95
C LYS A 156 1.19 -9.35 21.84
N SER A 157 0.75 -9.76 20.67
CA SER A 157 0.25 -11.11 20.40
C SER A 157 1.35 -12.16 20.57
N ALA A 158 2.57 -11.88 20.11
CA ALA A 158 3.72 -12.75 20.30
C ALA A 158 4.09 -12.92 21.78
N VAL A 159 4.11 -11.84 22.57
CA VAL A 159 4.40 -11.86 24.01
C VAL A 159 3.34 -12.67 24.76
N SER A 160 2.06 -12.48 24.45
CA SER A 160 0.96 -13.21 25.06
C SER A 160 1.05 -14.72 24.79
N ALA A 161 1.43 -15.10 23.56
CA ALA A 161 1.58 -16.51 23.19
C ALA A 161 2.75 -17.20 23.90
N VAL A 162 3.83 -16.49 24.21
CA VAL A 162 4.97 -17.02 25.00
C VAL A 162 4.56 -17.19 26.46
N SER A 163 3.94 -16.18 27.06
CA SER A 163 3.50 -16.21 28.47
C SER A 163 2.51 -17.33 28.76
N SER A 164 1.69 -17.73 27.79
CA SER A 164 0.73 -18.81 27.94
C SER A 164 1.35 -20.23 27.90
N ARG A 165 2.59 -20.35 27.41
CA ARG A 165 3.32 -21.63 27.33
C ARG A 165 4.10 -21.95 28.62
N ASP A 166 4.43 -20.92 29.40
CA ASP A 166 5.21 -21.08 30.64
C ASP A 166 4.35 -21.41 31.87
N VAL A 167 3.04 -21.62 31.70
CA VAL A 167 2.07 -21.87 32.78
C VAL A 167 1.55 -23.34 32.79
N VAL A 168 2.23 -24.26 32.08
CA VAL A 168 1.85 -25.70 32.09
C VAL A 168 2.92 -26.53 32.78
#